data_9bcda627b8f780818ccd3d8300cfb9ed
#
_entry.id   9bcda627b8f780818ccd3d8300cfb9ed
#
_cell.length_a   1.000
_cell.length_b   1.000
_cell.length_c   1.000
_cell.angle_alpha   90.00
_cell.angle_beta   90.00
_cell.angle_gamma   90.00
#
_symmetry.space_group_name_H-M   'P 1'
#
loop_
_entity.id
_entity.type
_entity.pdbx_description
1 polymer ?
#
loop_
_entity_poly.entity_id
_entity_poly.type
_entity_poly.pdbx_seq_one_letter_code
_entity_poly.pdbx_strand_id
1 'polypeptide(L)'
;VGKEIFRFHTIIWPIMLMALGVPLPKKVYGHGWLVVDGDKMSKSKGNVIDPLALIDEFGADAIRYFLLREISLGSDGNFSRDALITRTNADLANDLGNLLHRTVSMVEKYHGGIVADTGVSEPIDDELKALVASTVADFEQQMDSMEINSAIKTVWALISRANKYIDETAPWILAKDEAKADRLKTVMYNLAETLRNVAIMVSPFITTASPKIYAQLGLEVPAQFLLKEAVWGGLANGTKVAKGDPLYPRIEIDKDGNTVIGGKVYVQPVKEEAKPAEPEKPAMEPIKEECTFADFEKIDLRVGKVLEAEKVKKSKKLLKLQVEIGDEVRTIVSGISQYYEPEALVGKNVVVIANLAPAKLMGIESKGMILAASDGQGKLVLADAPDMPSGSRVK
;
A
#
# COMPACT_ATOMS: atom_id res chain seq x y z
N VAL A 1 0.36 1.03 12.89
CA VAL A 1 0.57 -0.42 12.77
C VAL A 1 -0.28 -0.98 11.65
N GLY A 2 0.14 -2.07 11.01
CA GLY A 2 -0.67 -2.80 10.04
C GLY A 2 -1.93 -3.40 10.67
N LYS A 3 -3.03 -3.45 9.93
CA LYS A 3 -4.32 -3.96 10.43
C LYS A 3 -4.26 -5.42 10.89
N GLU A 4 -3.34 -6.23 10.35
CA GLU A 4 -3.14 -7.64 10.70
C GLU A 4 -2.58 -7.84 12.11
N ILE A 5 -1.81 -6.87 12.61
CA ILE A 5 -1.23 -6.91 13.97
C ILE A 5 -1.92 -5.95 14.93
N PHE A 6 -3.05 -5.36 14.52
CA PHE A 6 -3.78 -4.36 15.31
C PHE A 6 -4.20 -4.92 16.68
N ARG A 7 -4.67 -6.16 16.73
CA ARG A 7 -5.07 -6.82 17.99
C ARG A 7 -3.93 -6.92 18.99
N PHE A 8 -2.70 -7.18 18.54
CA PHE A 8 -1.54 -7.25 19.44
C PHE A 8 -1.24 -5.89 20.06
N HIS A 9 -1.39 -4.80 19.29
CA HIS A 9 -1.09 -3.45 19.74
C HIS A 9 -2.21 -2.77 20.54
N THR A 10 -3.45 -3.25 20.42
CA THR A 10 -4.60 -2.66 21.12
C THR A 10 -5.06 -3.47 22.34
N ILE A 11 -4.67 -4.73 22.46
CA ILE A 11 -5.07 -5.60 23.57
C ILE A 11 -3.84 -6.14 24.30
N ILE A 12 -2.99 -6.92 23.62
CA ILE A 12 -1.91 -7.67 24.29
C ILE A 12 -0.83 -6.70 24.80
N TRP A 13 -0.34 -5.81 23.97
CA TRP A 13 0.67 -4.83 24.37
C TRP A 13 0.20 -3.91 25.51
N PRO A 14 -1.00 -3.31 25.51
CA PRO A 14 -1.52 -2.59 26.66
C PRO A 14 -1.56 -3.42 27.96
N ILE A 15 -1.97 -4.69 27.90
CA ILE A 15 -1.96 -5.56 29.08
C ILE A 15 -0.53 -5.72 29.63
N MET A 16 0.46 -5.91 28.76
CA MET A 16 1.86 -6.00 29.18
C MET A 16 2.36 -4.69 29.81
N LEU A 17 2.03 -3.54 29.22
CA LEU A 17 2.40 -2.23 29.77
C LEU A 17 1.75 -1.98 31.13
N MET A 18 0.48 -2.37 31.29
CA MET A 18 -0.21 -2.28 32.60
C MET A 18 0.45 -3.15 33.65
N ALA A 19 0.84 -4.38 33.30
CA ALA A 19 1.53 -5.29 34.21
C ALA A 19 2.91 -4.77 34.63
N LEU A 20 3.57 -4.00 33.77
CA LEU A 20 4.87 -3.35 34.03
C LEU A 20 4.74 -2.00 34.75
N GLY A 21 3.54 -1.47 34.94
CA GLY A 21 3.31 -0.11 35.49
C GLY A 21 3.80 1.01 34.57
N VAL A 22 3.87 0.76 33.23
CA VAL A 22 4.30 1.74 32.24
C VAL A 22 3.10 2.43 31.63
N PRO A 23 3.19 3.76 31.29
CA PRO A 23 2.10 4.49 30.65
C PRO A 23 1.63 3.84 29.34
N LEU A 24 0.31 3.84 29.14
CA LEU A 24 -0.31 3.33 27.92
C LEU A 24 -0.15 4.32 26.76
N PRO A 25 -0.13 3.84 25.49
CA PRO A 25 -0.19 4.70 24.32
C PRO A 25 -1.53 5.47 24.31
N LYS A 26 -1.48 6.75 23.96
CA LYS A 26 -2.69 7.59 23.89
C LYS A 26 -3.60 7.19 22.72
N LYS A 27 -3.02 6.76 21.61
CA LYS A 27 -3.74 6.32 20.40
C LYS A 27 -2.95 5.21 19.71
N VAL A 28 -3.65 4.28 19.08
CA VAL A 28 -3.09 3.27 18.18
C VAL A 28 -3.82 3.37 16.85
N TYR A 29 -3.06 3.66 15.78
CA TYR A 29 -3.61 3.76 14.43
C TYR A 29 -3.30 2.50 13.63
N GLY A 30 -4.34 1.93 13.02
CA GLY A 30 -4.21 0.84 12.07
C GLY A 30 -4.24 1.38 10.64
N HIS A 31 -3.30 0.96 9.80
CA HIS A 31 -3.35 1.20 8.37
C HIS A 31 -3.70 -0.09 7.61
N GLY A 32 -4.29 0.06 6.42
CA GLY A 32 -4.64 -1.04 5.54
C GLY A 32 -3.42 -1.72 4.91
N TRP A 33 -3.66 -2.69 4.08
CA TRP A 33 -2.62 -3.34 3.29
C TRP A 33 -2.25 -2.49 2.08
N LEU A 34 -0.99 -2.59 1.68
CA LEU A 34 -0.57 -2.16 0.36
C LEU A 34 -0.77 -3.35 -0.59
N VAL A 35 -1.67 -3.17 -1.56
CA VAL A 35 -1.90 -4.14 -2.65
C VAL A 35 -1.23 -3.62 -3.92
N VAL A 36 -0.91 -4.50 -4.85
CA VAL A 36 -0.28 -4.18 -6.13
C VAL A 36 -1.21 -4.60 -7.24
N ASP A 37 -1.60 -3.63 -8.07
CA ASP A 37 -2.57 -3.85 -9.17
C ASP A 37 -3.86 -4.56 -8.71
N GLY A 38 -4.33 -4.23 -7.49
CA GLY A 38 -5.51 -4.81 -6.88
C GLY A 38 -5.31 -6.13 -6.14
N ASP A 39 -4.13 -6.73 -6.21
CA ASP A 39 -3.80 -8.01 -5.59
C ASP A 39 -2.92 -7.84 -4.34
N LYS A 40 -3.12 -8.71 -3.35
CA LYS A 40 -2.21 -8.80 -2.20
C LYS A 40 -0.83 -9.23 -2.66
N MET A 41 0.21 -8.52 -2.17
CA MET A 41 1.60 -8.91 -2.44
C MET A 41 1.90 -10.31 -1.95
N SER A 42 2.50 -11.13 -2.81
CA SER A 42 2.88 -12.50 -2.50
C SER A 42 4.11 -12.88 -3.32
N LYS A 43 5.07 -13.56 -2.69
CA LYS A 43 6.26 -14.08 -3.38
C LYS A 43 5.89 -15.05 -4.50
N SER A 44 4.86 -15.86 -4.28
CA SER A 44 4.37 -16.85 -5.26
C SER A 44 3.73 -16.21 -6.50
N LYS A 45 3.19 -14.98 -6.37
CA LYS A 45 2.64 -14.21 -7.49
C LYS A 45 3.70 -13.36 -8.21
N GLY A 46 4.91 -13.25 -7.66
CA GLY A 46 5.97 -12.41 -8.21
C GLY A 46 5.67 -10.90 -8.19
N ASN A 47 4.66 -10.46 -7.42
CA ASN A 47 4.22 -9.07 -7.34
C ASN A 47 4.74 -8.33 -6.11
N VAL A 48 5.79 -8.86 -5.46
CA VAL A 48 6.45 -8.18 -4.34
C VAL A 48 7.29 -7.03 -4.87
N ILE A 49 7.06 -5.85 -4.33
CA ILE A 49 7.81 -4.64 -4.68
C ILE A 49 8.99 -4.49 -3.73
N ASP A 50 10.17 -4.29 -4.30
CA ASP A 50 11.36 -3.90 -3.54
C ASP A 50 11.34 -2.37 -3.36
N PRO A 51 11.14 -1.85 -2.13
CA PRO A 51 11.13 -0.42 -1.88
C PRO A 51 12.49 0.24 -2.12
N LEU A 52 13.61 -0.49 -1.95
CA LEU A 52 14.95 0.06 -2.18
C LEU A 52 15.18 0.32 -3.67
N ALA A 53 14.79 -0.63 -4.53
CA ALA A 53 14.86 -0.43 -5.98
C ALA A 53 14.02 0.76 -6.44
N LEU A 54 12.82 0.95 -5.88
CA LEU A 54 11.99 2.11 -6.17
C LEU A 54 12.63 3.43 -5.69
N ILE A 55 13.26 3.42 -4.51
CA ILE A 55 13.95 4.61 -3.98
C ILE A 55 15.17 4.97 -4.83
N ASP A 56 15.93 3.97 -5.29
CA ASP A 56 17.08 4.19 -6.17
C ASP A 56 16.68 4.78 -7.52
N GLU A 57 15.49 4.44 -8.01
CA GLU A 57 14.98 4.94 -9.28
C GLU A 57 14.30 6.29 -9.16
N PHE A 58 13.29 6.42 -8.27
CA PHE A 58 12.42 7.59 -8.16
C PHE A 58 12.84 8.58 -7.07
N GLY A 59 13.74 8.18 -6.19
CA GLY A 59 14.08 8.93 -4.99
C GLY A 59 13.10 8.70 -3.83
N ALA A 60 13.59 8.84 -2.62
CA ALA A 60 12.81 8.61 -1.40
C ALA A 60 11.59 9.52 -1.27
N ASP A 61 11.72 10.80 -1.67
CA ASP A 61 10.63 11.77 -1.56
C ASP A 61 9.43 11.40 -2.44
N ALA A 62 9.65 10.91 -3.67
CA ALA A 62 8.57 10.50 -4.57
C ALA A 62 7.77 9.32 -3.99
N ILE A 63 8.48 8.33 -3.43
CA ILE A 63 7.84 7.17 -2.79
C ILE A 63 7.08 7.57 -1.54
N ARG A 64 7.69 8.38 -0.65
CA ARG A 64 7.03 8.88 0.56
C ARG A 64 5.79 9.68 0.24
N TYR A 65 5.90 10.62 -0.72
CA TYR A 65 4.79 11.44 -1.16
C TYR A 65 3.66 10.58 -1.70
N PHE A 66 3.96 9.66 -2.62
CA PHE A 66 2.96 8.77 -3.21
C PHE A 66 2.19 7.98 -2.14
N LEU A 67 2.92 7.31 -1.25
CA LEU A 67 2.30 6.48 -0.21
C LEU A 67 1.40 7.30 0.73
N LEU A 68 1.85 8.48 1.15
CA LEU A 68 1.10 9.32 2.09
C LEU A 68 -0.05 10.09 1.40
N ARG A 69 0.09 10.36 0.11
CA ARG A 69 -0.90 11.12 -0.68
C ARG A 69 -2.01 10.24 -1.24
N GLU A 70 -1.68 9.03 -1.67
CA GLU A 70 -2.62 8.11 -2.34
C GLU A 70 -3.34 7.19 -1.36
N ILE A 71 -2.68 6.81 -0.25
CA ILE A 71 -3.21 5.85 0.71
C ILE A 71 -3.75 6.59 1.93
N SER A 72 -5.06 6.53 2.13
CA SER A 72 -5.69 7.02 3.35
C SER A 72 -5.47 6.05 4.51
N LEU A 73 -5.12 6.56 5.69
CA LEU A 73 -5.01 5.74 6.89
C LEU A 73 -6.35 5.03 7.16
N GLY A 74 -6.29 3.73 7.50
CA GLY A 74 -7.45 2.89 7.75
C GLY A 74 -8.02 2.18 6.52
N SER A 75 -7.60 2.54 5.32
CA SER A 75 -8.00 1.89 4.06
C SER A 75 -6.85 1.11 3.44
N ASP A 76 -7.16 0.11 2.62
CA ASP A 76 -6.17 -0.56 1.79
C ASP A 76 -5.72 0.39 0.67
N GLY A 77 -4.42 0.42 0.39
CA GLY A 77 -3.85 1.24 -0.67
C GLY A 77 -3.44 0.39 -1.87
N ASN A 78 -3.70 0.89 -3.08
CA ASN A 78 -3.25 0.23 -4.29
C ASN A 78 -2.01 0.93 -4.85
N PHE A 79 -0.92 0.19 -4.96
CA PHE A 79 0.27 0.66 -5.63
C PHE A 79 0.21 0.25 -7.10
N SER A 80 0.43 1.24 -7.97
CA SER A 80 0.80 0.97 -9.34
C SER A 80 1.94 1.90 -9.75
N ARG A 81 2.84 1.40 -10.58
CA ARG A 81 3.98 2.18 -11.06
C ARG A 81 3.54 3.38 -11.89
N ASP A 82 2.52 3.21 -12.73
CA ASP A 82 1.96 4.27 -13.56
C ASP A 82 1.34 5.39 -12.70
N ALA A 83 0.66 5.02 -11.62
CA ALA A 83 0.12 5.99 -10.68
C ALA A 83 1.24 6.76 -9.96
N LEU A 84 2.33 6.10 -9.56
CA LEU A 84 3.51 6.75 -8.99
C LEU A 84 4.12 7.77 -9.97
N ILE A 85 4.35 7.38 -11.22
CA ILE A 85 4.92 8.25 -12.26
C ILE A 85 3.98 9.44 -12.53
N THR A 86 2.69 9.17 -12.71
CA THR A 86 1.69 10.20 -12.96
C THR A 86 1.64 11.21 -11.82
N ARG A 87 1.61 10.73 -10.58
CA ARG A 87 1.54 11.57 -9.39
C ARG A 87 2.83 12.38 -9.19
N THR A 88 3.99 11.76 -9.39
CA THR A 88 5.29 12.45 -9.29
C THR A 88 5.38 13.56 -10.33
N ASN A 89 5.00 13.30 -11.56
CA ASN A 89 5.03 14.31 -12.62
C ASN A 89 4.02 15.44 -12.39
N ALA A 90 2.79 15.12 -12.01
CA ALA A 90 1.75 16.14 -11.81
C ALA A 90 2.05 17.01 -10.58
N ASP A 91 2.19 16.38 -9.42
CA ASP A 91 2.22 17.10 -8.15
C ASP A 91 3.63 17.61 -7.82
N LEU A 92 4.68 16.77 -7.95
CA LEU A 92 6.03 17.16 -7.54
C LEU A 92 6.77 17.95 -8.60
N ALA A 93 6.76 17.50 -9.85
CA ALA A 93 7.49 18.18 -10.92
C ALA A 93 6.72 19.41 -11.46
N ASN A 94 5.46 19.21 -11.87
CA ASN A 94 4.69 20.28 -12.54
C ASN A 94 4.10 21.30 -11.55
N ASP A 95 3.60 20.90 -10.38
CA ASP A 95 3.03 21.86 -9.45
C ASP A 95 4.12 22.51 -8.57
N LEU A 96 4.74 21.76 -7.66
CA LEU A 96 5.71 22.31 -6.70
C LEU A 96 7.03 22.73 -7.37
N GLY A 97 7.59 21.85 -8.20
CA GLY A 97 8.85 22.10 -8.88
C GLY A 97 8.78 23.29 -9.83
N ASN A 98 7.70 23.38 -10.63
CA ASN A 98 7.47 24.49 -11.53
C ASN A 98 7.20 25.81 -10.79
N LEU A 99 6.44 25.80 -9.68
CA LEU A 99 6.21 26.99 -8.88
C LEU A 99 7.53 27.58 -8.37
N LEU A 100 8.41 26.76 -7.78
CA LEU A 100 9.72 27.22 -7.33
C LEU A 100 10.57 27.73 -8.50
N HIS A 101 10.67 26.96 -9.57
CA HIS A 101 11.50 27.34 -10.73
C HIS A 101 11.05 28.64 -11.38
N ARG A 102 9.73 28.83 -11.61
CA ARG A 102 9.15 30.07 -12.17
C ARG A 102 9.42 31.25 -11.25
N THR A 103 9.17 31.10 -9.94
CA THR A 103 9.36 32.17 -8.97
C THR A 103 10.82 32.62 -8.92
N VAL A 104 11.76 31.71 -8.68
CA VAL A 104 13.19 32.05 -8.61
C VAL A 104 13.68 32.66 -9.93
N SER A 105 13.31 32.05 -11.08
CA SER A 105 13.73 32.57 -12.39
C SER A 105 13.17 33.97 -12.68
N MET A 106 11.96 34.29 -12.25
CA MET A 106 11.36 35.62 -12.40
C MET A 106 12.01 36.64 -11.46
N VAL A 107 12.29 36.29 -10.22
CA VAL A 107 13.04 37.15 -9.28
C VAL A 107 14.41 37.45 -9.81
N GLU A 108 15.15 36.47 -10.32
CA GLU A 108 16.45 36.70 -10.97
C GLU A 108 16.34 37.63 -12.18
N LYS A 109 15.40 37.33 -13.06
CA LYS A 109 15.24 38.08 -14.32
C LYS A 109 14.83 39.51 -14.11
N TYR A 110 13.90 39.80 -13.18
CA TYR A 110 13.30 41.13 -13.06
C TYR A 110 13.93 41.98 -11.96
N HIS A 111 14.53 41.34 -10.93
CA HIS A 111 15.06 42.03 -9.74
C HIS A 111 16.48 41.62 -9.37
N GLY A 112 17.25 41.03 -10.30
CA GLY A 112 18.63 40.62 -10.06
C GLY A 112 18.79 39.63 -8.91
N GLY A 113 17.74 38.85 -8.62
CA GLY A 113 17.71 37.85 -7.55
C GLY A 113 17.29 38.40 -6.20
N ILE A 114 16.96 39.68 -6.06
CA ILE A 114 16.60 40.29 -4.76
C ILE A 114 15.09 40.27 -4.57
N VAL A 115 14.62 39.71 -3.46
CA VAL A 115 13.23 39.71 -3.03
C VAL A 115 12.96 40.92 -2.13
N ALA A 116 11.91 41.69 -2.43
CA ALA A 116 11.49 42.82 -1.61
C ALA A 116 9.97 43.00 -1.64
N ASP A 117 9.38 43.23 -0.49
CA ASP A 117 8.00 43.69 -0.38
C ASP A 117 7.98 45.23 -0.31
N THR A 118 7.27 45.87 -1.19
CA THR A 118 7.11 47.34 -1.25
C THR A 118 5.80 47.80 -0.62
N GLY A 119 4.96 46.86 -0.18
CA GLY A 119 3.66 47.17 0.42
C GLY A 119 2.57 47.57 -0.61
N VAL A 120 2.84 47.52 -1.91
CA VAL A 120 1.85 47.79 -2.97
C VAL A 120 0.99 46.52 -3.12
N SER A 121 -0.11 46.44 -2.38
CA SER A 121 -1.01 45.28 -2.32
C SER A 121 -2.28 45.49 -3.18
N GLU A 122 -2.78 44.42 -3.71
CA GLU A 122 -4.09 44.31 -4.37
C GLU A 122 -4.93 43.21 -3.67
N PRO A 123 -6.28 43.19 -3.84
CA PRO A 123 -7.13 42.20 -3.16
C PRO A 123 -6.70 40.74 -3.35
N ILE A 124 -6.17 40.40 -4.50
CA ILE A 124 -5.67 39.05 -4.81
C ILE A 124 -4.47 38.62 -3.93
N ASP A 125 -3.69 39.61 -3.46
CA ASP A 125 -2.57 39.35 -2.53
C ASP A 125 -3.08 39.01 -1.14
N ASP A 126 -4.11 39.73 -0.69
CA ASP A 126 -4.71 39.51 0.62
C ASP A 126 -5.44 38.16 0.67
N GLU A 127 -6.07 37.75 -0.47
CA GLU A 127 -6.60 36.41 -0.62
C GLU A 127 -5.52 35.33 -0.49
N LEU A 128 -4.36 35.50 -1.13
CA LEU A 128 -3.26 34.56 -1.04
C LEU A 128 -2.67 34.50 0.37
N LYS A 129 -2.48 35.64 1.02
CA LYS A 129 -2.01 35.73 2.43
C LYS A 129 -2.97 35.03 3.39
N ALA A 130 -4.27 35.28 3.25
CA ALA A 130 -5.31 34.64 4.06
C ALA A 130 -5.34 33.13 3.82
N LEU A 131 -5.18 32.68 2.59
CA LEU A 131 -5.12 31.26 2.26
C LEU A 131 -3.88 30.57 2.87
N VAL A 132 -2.71 31.21 2.89
CA VAL A 132 -1.54 30.65 3.58
C VAL A 132 -1.85 30.45 5.05
N ALA A 133 -2.42 31.44 5.73
CA ALA A 133 -2.75 31.36 7.15
C ALA A 133 -3.77 30.24 7.45
N SER A 134 -4.86 30.16 6.66
CA SER A 134 -5.85 29.10 6.83
C SER A 134 -5.27 27.71 6.50
N THR A 135 -4.44 27.60 5.48
CA THR A 135 -3.75 26.35 5.11
C THR A 135 -2.89 25.83 6.27
N VAL A 136 -2.13 26.70 6.95
CA VAL A 136 -1.32 26.30 8.11
C VAL A 136 -2.19 25.77 9.24
N ALA A 137 -3.31 26.45 9.55
CA ALA A 137 -4.24 26.02 10.62
C ALA A 137 -4.91 24.69 10.28
N ASP A 138 -5.42 24.53 9.06
CA ASP A 138 -6.06 23.29 8.59
C ASP A 138 -5.06 22.13 8.56
N PHE A 139 -3.83 22.42 8.13
CA PHE A 139 -2.74 21.44 8.12
C PHE A 139 -2.42 20.93 9.52
N GLU A 140 -2.27 21.82 10.51
CA GLU A 140 -2.04 21.45 11.91
C GLU A 140 -3.15 20.54 12.44
N GLN A 141 -4.40 20.96 12.27
CA GLN A 141 -5.56 20.19 12.71
C GLN A 141 -5.61 18.79 12.07
N GLN A 142 -5.38 18.71 10.76
CA GLN A 142 -5.40 17.45 10.02
C GLN A 142 -4.26 16.53 10.44
N MET A 143 -3.07 17.08 10.67
CA MET A 143 -1.92 16.31 11.18
C MET A 143 -2.17 15.79 12.60
N ASP A 144 -2.71 16.58 13.49
CA ASP A 144 -3.08 16.16 14.84
C ASP A 144 -4.17 15.09 14.86
N SER A 145 -5.07 15.12 13.87
CA SER A 145 -6.09 14.10 13.65
C SER A 145 -5.58 12.88 12.90
N MET A 146 -4.31 12.85 12.47
CA MET A 146 -3.71 11.80 11.63
C MET A 146 -4.35 11.67 10.24
N GLU A 147 -4.95 12.73 9.74
CA GLU A 147 -5.53 12.83 8.40
C GLU A 147 -4.46 13.26 7.37
N ILE A 148 -3.36 12.53 7.32
CA ILE A 148 -2.14 12.90 6.57
C ILE A 148 -2.45 13.16 5.07
N ASN A 149 -3.28 12.33 4.47
CA ASN A 149 -3.69 12.51 3.07
C ASN A 149 -4.42 13.85 2.86
N SER A 150 -5.30 14.24 3.79
CA SER A 150 -6.01 15.53 3.77
C SER A 150 -5.04 16.69 3.94
N ALA A 151 -4.11 16.60 4.90
CA ALA A 151 -3.09 17.61 5.13
C ALA A 151 -2.24 17.89 3.87
N ILE A 152 -1.82 16.84 3.18
CA ILE A 152 -1.10 16.98 1.90
C ILE A 152 -1.97 17.67 0.85
N LYS A 153 -3.24 17.27 0.71
CA LYS A 153 -4.18 17.89 -0.25
C LYS A 153 -4.37 19.37 0.01
N THR A 154 -4.47 19.76 1.26
CA THR A 154 -4.60 21.15 1.70
C THR A 154 -3.40 22.00 1.26
N VAL A 155 -2.17 21.48 1.45
CA VAL A 155 -0.95 22.17 0.99
C VAL A 155 -0.89 22.23 -0.54
N TRP A 156 -1.29 21.18 -1.26
CA TRP A 156 -1.29 21.19 -2.73
C TRP A 156 -2.34 22.15 -3.31
N ALA A 157 -3.47 22.37 -2.62
CA ALA A 157 -4.42 23.40 -3.01
C ALA A 157 -3.79 24.79 -2.93
N LEU A 158 -2.98 25.08 -1.91
CA LEU A 158 -2.21 26.33 -1.81
C LEU A 158 -1.18 26.45 -2.95
N ILE A 159 -0.42 25.39 -3.25
CA ILE A 159 0.54 25.36 -4.37
C ILE A 159 -0.16 25.66 -5.70
N SER A 160 -1.28 25.01 -5.97
CA SER A 160 -2.07 25.24 -7.18
C SER A 160 -2.62 26.69 -7.24
N ARG A 161 -3.07 27.24 -6.11
CA ARG A 161 -3.50 28.65 -6.02
C ARG A 161 -2.34 29.62 -6.30
N ALA A 162 -1.13 29.32 -5.80
CA ALA A 162 0.04 30.13 -6.05
C ALA A 162 0.48 30.09 -7.54
N ASN A 163 0.38 28.94 -8.20
CA ASN A 163 0.59 28.85 -9.64
C ASN A 163 -0.43 29.71 -10.41
N LYS A 164 -1.71 29.64 -10.03
CA LYS A 164 -2.76 30.46 -10.61
C LYS A 164 -2.53 31.96 -10.36
N TYR A 165 -2.03 32.33 -9.17
CA TYR A 165 -1.68 33.70 -8.83
C TYR A 165 -0.60 34.28 -9.78
N ILE A 166 0.38 33.47 -10.20
CA ILE A 166 1.35 33.90 -11.23
C ILE A 166 0.63 34.27 -12.54
N ASP A 167 -0.33 33.43 -12.96
CA ASP A 167 -1.01 33.67 -14.26
C ASP A 167 -1.95 34.87 -14.18
N GLU A 168 -2.65 35.10 -13.08
CA GLU A 168 -3.56 36.20 -12.84
C GLU A 168 -2.83 37.53 -12.68
N THR A 169 -1.71 37.57 -11.97
CA THR A 169 -0.91 38.78 -11.78
C THR A 169 -0.02 39.11 -12.99
N ALA A 170 0.20 38.12 -13.86
CA ALA A 170 0.96 38.24 -15.10
C ALA A 170 2.27 39.06 -14.97
N PRO A 171 3.26 38.59 -14.15
CA PRO A 171 4.50 39.35 -13.86
C PRO A 171 5.26 39.81 -15.10
N TRP A 172 5.17 39.07 -16.19
CA TRP A 172 5.77 39.41 -17.48
C TRP A 172 5.10 40.64 -18.18
N ILE A 173 3.87 40.99 -17.79
CA ILE A 173 3.20 42.22 -18.22
C ILE A 173 3.61 43.36 -17.30
N LEU A 174 3.61 43.14 -15.97
CA LEU A 174 4.05 44.15 -15.00
C LEU A 174 5.48 44.61 -15.27
N ALA A 175 6.36 43.68 -15.65
CA ALA A 175 7.78 43.97 -15.94
C ALA A 175 8.00 44.89 -17.19
N LYS A 176 6.98 45.16 -17.99
CA LYS A 176 7.08 46.06 -19.17
C LYS A 176 6.76 47.53 -18.84
N ASP A 177 6.27 47.79 -17.65
CA ASP A 177 5.81 49.10 -17.19
C ASP A 177 6.58 49.51 -15.93
N GLU A 178 7.47 50.48 -16.04
CA GLU A 178 8.28 50.96 -14.93
C GLU A 178 7.42 51.49 -13.76
N ALA A 179 6.24 52.06 -14.06
CA ALA A 179 5.33 52.53 -13.01
C ALA A 179 4.76 51.39 -12.16
N LYS A 180 4.87 50.13 -12.62
CA LYS A 180 4.40 48.91 -11.93
C LYS A 180 5.55 48.14 -11.27
N ALA A 181 6.76 48.68 -11.22
CA ALA A 181 7.93 48.00 -10.67
C ALA A 181 7.73 47.58 -9.20
N ASP A 182 7.13 48.43 -8.37
CA ASP A 182 6.88 48.15 -6.98
C ASP A 182 5.78 47.07 -6.80
N ARG A 183 4.74 47.11 -7.66
CA ARG A 183 3.75 46.04 -7.69
C ARG A 183 4.37 44.68 -8.07
N LEU A 184 5.27 44.67 -9.05
CA LEU A 184 5.98 43.45 -9.45
C LEU A 184 6.83 42.88 -8.29
N LYS A 185 7.54 43.73 -7.52
CA LYS A 185 8.31 43.32 -6.33
C LYS A 185 7.43 42.61 -5.31
N THR A 186 6.27 43.22 -4.96
CA THR A 186 5.29 42.61 -4.02
C THR A 186 4.80 41.25 -4.54
N VAL A 187 4.48 41.12 -5.84
CA VAL A 187 4.08 39.84 -6.41
C VAL A 187 5.16 38.77 -6.26
N MET A 188 6.43 39.12 -6.52
CA MET A 188 7.56 38.19 -6.36
C MET A 188 7.79 37.82 -4.90
N TYR A 189 7.66 38.79 -3.99
CA TYR A 189 7.74 38.54 -2.54
C TYR A 189 6.66 37.54 -2.09
N ASN A 190 5.41 37.78 -2.49
CA ASN A 190 4.28 36.94 -2.12
C ASN A 190 4.46 35.47 -2.56
N LEU A 191 5.00 35.27 -3.75
CA LEU A 191 5.31 33.92 -4.25
C LEU A 191 6.45 33.26 -3.46
N ALA A 192 7.53 33.98 -3.19
CA ALA A 192 8.67 33.49 -2.43
C ALA A 192 8.29 33.17 -0.98
N GLU A 193 7.49 34.03 -0.35
CA GLU A 193 6.99 33.82 1.01
C GLU A 193 6.00 32.63 1.10
N THR A 194 5.14 32.48 0.09
CA THR A 194 4.28 31.30 -0.02
C THR A 194 5.12 30.00 -0.10
N LEU A 195 6.15 29.98 -0.94
CA LEU A 195 7.07 28.85 -1.07
C LEU A 195 7.83 28.53 0.24
N ARG A 196 8.22 29.56 0.99
CA ARG A 196 8.83 29.39 2.31
C ARG A 196 7.89 28.66 3.26
N ASN A 197 6.62 29.08 3.33
CA ASN A 197 5.60 28.43 4.16
C ASN A 197 5.28 27.01 3.68
N VAL A 198 5.17 26.80 2.36
CA VAL A 198 4.99 25.48 1.77
C VAL A 198 6.14 24.54 2.15
N ALA A 199 7.40 25.02 2.08
CA ALA A 199 8.55 24.19 2.44
C ALA A 199 8.53 23.68 3.87
N ILE A 200 8.01 24.49 4.81
CA ILE A 200 7.82 24.08 6.20
C ILE A 200 6.78 22.97 6.27
N MET A 201 5.60 23.17 5.67
CA MET A 201 4.49 22.22 5.74
C MET A 201 4.77 20.89 5.03
N VAL A 202 5.55 20.89 3.94
CA VAL A 202 5.85 19.64 3.22
C VAL A 202 7.05 18.87 3.81
N SER A 203 7.82 19.48 4.71
CA SER A 203 9.04 18.88 5.27
C SER A 203 8.85 17.49 5.92
N PRO A 204 7.72 17.15 6.55
CA PRO A 204 7.51 15.82 7.09
C PRO A 204 7.32 14.74 6.02
N PHE A 205 6.91 15.13 4.82
CA PHE A 205 6.55 14.20 3.74
C PHE A 205 7.68 14.01 2.74
N ILE A 206 8.24 15.14 2.25
CA ILE A 206 9.29 15.21 1.23
C ILE A 206 10.54 15.88 1.81
N THR A 207 11.30 15.09 2.53
CA THR A 207 12.37 15.55 3.43
C THR A 207 13.55 16.17 2.72
N THR A 208 13.81 15.84 1.45
CA THR A 208 14.95 16.37 0.68
C THR A 208 14.59 17.64 -0.09
N ALA A 209 13.31 17.87 -0.40
CA ALA A 209 12.89 19.06 -1.13
C ALA A 209 12.86 20.33 -0.28
N SER A 210 12.40 20.27 0.97
CA SER A 210 12.31 21.44 1.84
C SER A 210 13.63 22.18 2.02
N PRO A 211 14.76 21.51 2.32
CA PRO A 211 16.07 22.16 2.34
C PRO A 211 16.44 22.80 1.00
N LYS A 212 16.13 22.15 -0.12
CA LYS A 212 16.45 22.68 -1.46
C LYS A 212 15.62 23.92 -1.80
N ILE A 213 14.35 23.95 -1.37
CA ILE A 213 13.48 25.13 -1.53
C ILE A 213 14.08 26.30 -0.74
N TYR A 214 14.46 26.10 0.53
CA TYR A 214 15.08 27.12 1.36
C TYR A 214 16.39 27.63 0.74
N ALA A 215 17.27 26.73 0.32
CA ALA A 215 18.52 27.11 -0.35
C ALA A 215 18.28 27.96 -1.61
N GLN A 216 17.31 27.61 -2.45
CA GLN A 216 16.97 28.38 -3.65
C GLN A 216 16.29 29.71 -3.32
N LEU A 217 15.57 29.80 -2.21
CA LEU A 217 15.05 31.08 -1.70
C LEU A 217 16.11 31.94 -1.00
N GLY A 218 17.35 31.47 -0.89
CA GLY A 218 18.45 32.19 -0.24
C GLY A 218 18.31 32.21 1.29
N LEU A 219 17.63 31.23 1.86
CA LEU A 219 17.41 31.10 3.30
C LEU A 219 18.35 30.06 3.89
N GLU A 220 18.75 30.28 5.14
CA GLU A 220 19.46 29.29 5.92
C GLU A 220 18.53 28.10 6.18
N VAL A 221 19.06 26.89 5.92
CA VAL A 221 18.30 25.66 6.15
C VAL A 221 18.30 25.35 7.65
N PRO A 222 17.15 25.35 8.32
CA PRO A 222 17.11 25.10 9.75
C PRO A 222 17.39 23.62 10.06
N ALA A 223 17.91 23.35 11.27
CA ALA A 223 18.08 21.98 11.74
C ALA A 223 16.76 21.19 11.78
N GLN A 224 15.66 21.89 12.02
CA GLN A 224 14.29 21.36 11.98
C GLN A 224 13.34 22.43 11.44
N PHE A 225 12.43 22.02 10.55
CA PHE A 225 11.32 22.86 10.11
C PHE A 225 10.21 22.80 11.16
N LEU A 226 9.92 23.92 11.81
CA LEU A 226 8.92 24.01 12.86
C LEU A 226 7.66 24.70 12.31
N LEU A 227 6.51 24.08 12.46
CA LEU A 227 5.23 24.62 11.94
C LEU A 227 4.90 26.01 12.49
N LYS A 228 5.27 26.32 13.74
CA LYS A 228 5.12 27.66 14.32
C LYS A 228 5.82 28.79 13.55
N GLU A 229 6.79 28.45 12.67
CA GLU A 229 7.51 29.39 11.81
C GLU A 229 6.81 29.60 10.48
N ALA A 230 5.76 28.84 10.19
CA ALA A 230 4.94 28.98 8.99
C ALA A 230 3.94 30.14 9.16
N VAL A 231 4.45 31.33 9.37
CA VAL A 231 3.70 32.58 9.48
C VAL A 231 4.09 33.53 8.37
N TRP A 232 3.17 34.33 7.87
CA TRP A 232 3.45 35.31 6.82
C TRP A 232 4.42 36.38 7.29
N GLY A 233 5.36 36.79 6.44
CA GLY A 233 6.35 37.82 6.73
C GLY A 233 7.67 37.30 7.29
N GLY A 234 7.89 35.98 7.25
CA GLY A 234 9.16 35.37 7.66
C GLY A 234 10.31 35.56 6.69
N LEU A 235 10.03 35.93 5.43
CA LEU A 235 11.07 36.23 4.44
C LEU A 235 11.52 37.67 4.56
N ALA A 236 12.79 37.90 4.86
CA ALA A 236 13.32 39.25 5.00
C ALA A 236 13.44 39.96 3.65
N ASN A 237 13.14 41.27 3.64
CA ASN A 237 13.43 42.14 2.49
C ASN A 237 14.94 42.15 2.22
N GLY A 238 15.31 42.09 0.93
CA GLY A 238 16.69 42.01 0.49
C GLY A 238 17.27 40.60 0.42
N THR A 239 16.47 39.58 0.77
CA THR A 239 16.90 38.19 0.58
C THR A 239 17.23 37.91 -0.88
N LYS A 240 18.37 37.28 -1.12
CA LYS A 240 18.87 36.97 -2.46
C LYS A 240 18.58 35.51 -2.80
N VAL A 241 17.70 35.27 -3.75
CA VAL A 241 17.43 33.91 -4.27
C VAL A 241 18.60 33.42 -5.13
N ALA A 242 18.75 32.12 -5.22
CA ALA A 242 19.75 31.44 -6.03
C ALA A 242 19.09 30.30 -6.83
N LYS A 243 19.18 30.38 -8.15
CA LYS A 243 18.68 29.30 -8.99
C LYS A 243 19.49 28.03 -8.76
N GLY A 244 18.80 26.93 -8.51
CA GLY A 244 19.38 25.60 -8.37
C GLY A 244 18.84 24.62 -9.41
N ASP A 245 19.22 23.37 -9.25
CA ASP A 245 18.67 22.28 -10.05
C ASP A 245 17.16 22.14 -9.82
N PRO A 246 16.40 21.63 -10.81
CA PRO A 246 15.00 21.28 -10.62
C PRO A 246 14.81 20.39 -9.40
N LEU A 247 13.77 20.66 -8.57
CA LEU A 247 13.48 19.84 -7.39
C LEU A 247 13.24 18.39 -7.76
N TYR A 248 12.45 18.21 -8.82
CA TYR A 248 12.07 16.91 -9.36
C TYR A 248 12.18 16.96 -10.87
N PRO A 249 13.09 16.19 -11.48
CA PRO A 249 13.11 16.02 -12.92
C PRO A 249 11.85 15.30 -13.36
N ARG A 250 11.35 15.64 -14.54
CA ARG A 250 10.22 14.95 -15.13
C ARG A 250 10.58 13.50 -15.45
N ILE A 251 9.68 12.59 -15.16
CA ILE A 251 9.79 11.19 -15.48
C ILE A 251 9.18 10.95 -16.85
N GLU A 252 9.94 10.36 -17.74
CA GLU A 252 9.52 9.97 -19.08
C GLU A 252 9.59 8.46 -19.24
N ILE A 253 8.80 7.89 -20.13
CA ILE A 253 8.88 6.50 -20.53
C ILE A 253 9.40 6.48 -21.96
N ASP A 254 10.51 5.75 -22.19
CA ASP A 254 11.06 5.60 -23.53
C ASP A 254 10.23 4.59 -24.37
N LYS A 255 10.59 4.46 -25.64
CA LYS A 255 9.92 3.55 -26.58
C LYS A 255 10.03 2.06 -26.20
N ASP A 256 11.00 1.71 -25.37
CA ASP A 256 11.26 0.36 -24.91
C ASP A 256 10.59 0.09 -23.54
N GLY A 257 9.83 1.09 -23.00
CA GLY A 257 9.12 0.99 -21.73
C GLY A 257 9.97 1.27 -20.49
N ASN A 258 11.22 1.73 -20.67
CA ASN A 258 12.10 2.07 -19.55
C ASN A 258 11.79 3.47 -19.01
N THR A 259 12.03 3.68 -17.73
CA THR A 259 11.89 4.97 -17.09
C THR A 259 13.11 5.83 -17.33
N VAL A 260 12.91 7.08 -17.75
CA VAL A 260 13.98 8.07 -17.95
C VAL A 260 13.76 9.23 -16.98
N ILE A 261 14.72 9.47 -16.09
CA ILE A 261 14.68 10.52 -15.06
C ILE A 261 15.96 11.34 -15.13
N GLY A 262 15.85 12.63 -15.45
CA GLY A 262 17.02 13.51 -15.56
C GLY A 262 18.09 13.02 -16.57
N GLY A 263 17.65 12.32 -17.63
CA GLY A 263 18.51 11.74 -18.66
C GLY A 263 19.12 10.38 -18.31
N LYS A 264 18.89 9.87 -17.10
CA LYS A 264 19.30 8.52 -16.69
C LYS A 264 18.19 7.52 -17.03
N VAL A 265 18.56 6.44 -17.72
CA VAL A 265 17.65 5.36 -18.10
C VAL A 265 17.68 4.29 -17.01
N TYR A 266 16.51 3.94 -16.51
CA TYR A 266 16.29 2.84 -15.58
C TYR A 266 15.57 1.73 -16.31
N VAL A 267 16.35 0.69 -16.67
CA VAL A 267 15.82 -0.48 -17.36
C VAL A 267 14.89 -1.21 -16.40
N GLN A 268 13.64 -1.37 -16.82
CA GLN A 268 12.73 -2.22 -16.07
C GLN A 268 13.29 -3.64 -16.10
N PRO A 269 13.40 -4.34 -14.96
CA PRO A 269 13.58 -5.76 -15.03
C PRO A 269 12.45 -6.27 -15.92
N VAL A 270 12.84 -6.85 -17.07
CA VAL A 270 11.87 -7.58 -17.88
C VAL A 270 11.08 -8.39 -16.88
N LYS A 271 9.74 -8.23 -16.86
CA LYS A 271 8.91 -9.21 -16.16
C LYS A 271 9.32 -10.52 -16.83
N GLU A 272 10.31 -11.21 -16.29
CA GLU A 272 10.45 -12.61 -16.58
C GLU A 272 9.04 -13.11 -16.31
N GLU A 273 8.35 -13.54 -17.35
CA GLU A 273 7.13 -14.33 -17.17
C GLU A 273 7.54 -15.30 -16.09
N ALA A 274 6.98 -15.11 -14.89
CA ALA A 274 7.42 -15.83 -13.72
C ALA A 274 7.52 -17.27 -14.19
N LYS A 275 8.74 -17.77 -14.33
CA LYS A 275 8.91 -19.21 -14.52
C LYS A 275 8.02 -19.78 -13.46
N PRO A 276 7.00 -20.59 -13.79
CA PRO A 276 6.08 -21.09 -12.81
C PRO A 276 6.96 -21.45 -11.63
N ALA A 277 6.86 -20.67 -10.55
CA ALA A 277 7.71 -20.87 -9.37
C ALA A 277 7.59 -22.35 -9.12
N GLU A 278 8.73 -23.06 -9.08
CA GLU A 278 8.69 -24.45 -8.63
C GLU A 278 7.81 -24.39 -7.40
N PRO A 279 6.67 -25.08 -7.38
CA PRO A 279 5.69 -24.91 -6.31
C PRO A 279 6.45 -25.00 -5.01
N GLU A 280 6.47 -23.92 -4.21
CA GLU A 280 7.03 -23.97 -2.86
C GLU A 280 6.48 -25.26 -2.28
N LYS A 281 7.36 -26.20 -1.95
CA LYS A 281 6.91 -27.48 -1.39
C LYS A 281 5.97 -27.12 -0.27
N PRO A 282 4.69 -27.50 -0.35
CA PRO A 282 3.70 -27.09 0.64
C PRO A 282 4.31 -27.39 2.00
N ALA A 283 4.16 -26.50 2.95
CA ALA A 283 4.60 -26.72 4.32
C ALA A 283 3.82 -27.94 4.82
N MET A 284 4.37 -29.11 4.58
CA MET A 284 3.75 -30.36 5.01
C MET A 284 3.79 -30.42 6.53
N GLU A 285 2.71 -30.86 7.12
CA GLU A 285 2.70 -31.16 8.56
C GLU A 285 3.89 -32.09 8.87
N PRO A 286 4.60 -31.85 9.97
CA PRO A 286 5.73 -32.70 10.34
C PRO A 286 5.26 -34.17 10.44
N ILE A 287 6.12 -35.07 9.98
CA ILE A 287 5.88 -36.51 10.09
C ILE A 287 5.67 -36.83 11.59
N LYS A 288 4.60 -37.52 11.90
CA LYS A 288 4.29 -37.96 13.27
C LYS A 288 5.34 -38.97 13.79
N GLU A 289 5.29 -39.22 15.07
CA GLU A 289 6.17 -40.22 15.73
C GLU A 289 6.10 -41.58 15.02
N GLU A 290 7.20 -42.32 15.06
CA GLU A 290 7.29 -43.64 14.45
C GLU A 290 6.25 -44.59 15.07
N CYS A 291 5.55 -45.34 14.22
CA CYS A 291 4.66 -46.40 14.63
C CYS A 291 5.25 -47.76 14.22
N THR A 292 4.92 -48.81 14.93
CA THR A 292 5.36 -50.18 14.61
C THR A 292 4.47 -50.77 13.53
N PHE A 293 4.96 -51.78 12.81
CA PHE A 293 4.12 -52.55 11.87
C PHE A 293 2.87 -53.12 12.54
N ALA A 294 2.99 -53.58 13.79
CA ALA A 294 1.87 -54.07 14.58
C ALA A 294 0.81 -53.00 14.88
N ASP A 295 1.18 -51.71 14.90
CA ASP A 295 0.20 -50.62 15.03
C ASP A 295 -0.53 -50.35 13.72
N PHE A 296 0.15 -50.48 12.57
CA PHE A 296 -0.46 -50.40 11.27
C PHE A 296 -1.41 -51.57 10.98
N GLU A 297 -1.06 -52.80 11.40
CA GLU A 297 -1.90 -53.98 11.20
C GLU A 297 -3.27 -53.89 11.92
N LYS A 298 -3.39 -53.02 12.94
CA LYS A 298 -4.66 -52.76 13.62
C LYS A 298 -5.66 -51.98 12.78
N ILE A 299 -5.18 -51.34 11.68
CA ILE A 299 -6.02 -50.55 10.78
C ILE A 299 -6.45 -51.44 9.60
N ASP A 300 -7.75 -51.55 9.36
CA ASP A 300 -8.28 -52.27 8.22
C ASP A 300 -8.65 -51.27 7.11
N LEU A 301 -7.77 -51.15 6.09
CA LEU A 301 -7.99 -50.32 4.91
C LEU A 301 -8.63 -51.16 3.83
N ARG A 302 -9.78 -50.68 3.29
CA ARG A 302 -10.53 -51.36 2.25
C ARG A 302 -10.85 -50.42 1.09
N VAL A 303 -11.01 -51.00 -0.10
CA VAL A 303 -11.61 -50.29 -1.23
C VAL A 303 -13.11 -50.26 -1.04
N GLY A 304 -13.73 -49.07 -1.06
CA GLY A 304 -15.18 -48.90 -0.99
C GLY A 304 -15.71 -48.22 -2.23
N LYS A 305 -16.82 -48.71 -2.81
CA LYS A 305 -17.48 -48.09 -3.94
C LYS A 305 -18.57 -47.16 -3.45
N VAL A 306 -18.56 -45.92 -3.86
CA VAL A 306 -19.58 -44.93 -3.52
C VAL A 306 -20.82 -45.23 -4.36
N LEU A 307 -21.92 -45.58 -3.69
CA LEU A 307 -23.21 -45.85 -4.32
C LEU A 307 -24.07 -44.60 -4.39
N GLU A 308 -24.10 -43.83 -3.31
CA GLU A 308 -24.86 -42.60 -3.20
C GLU A 308 -24.07 -41.53 -2.45
N ALA A 309 -24.30 -40.26 -2.79
CA ALA A 309 -23.75 -39.11 -2.11
C ALA A 309 -24.79 -37.99 -1.99
N GLU A 310 -24.89 -37.36 -0.83
CA GLU A 310 -25.77 -36.22 -0.60
C GLU A 310 -25.20 -35.20 0.34
N LYS A 311 -25.56 -33.92 0.17
CA LYS A 311 -25.13 -32.83 1.07
C LYS A 311 -25.88 -32.92 2.41
N VAL A 312 -25.14 -32.82 3.52
CA VAL A 312 -25.74 -32.85 4.86
C VAL A 312 -26.47 -31.53 5.12
N LYS A 313 -27.77 -31.59 5.43
CA LYS A 313 -28.58 -30.41 5.78
C LYS A 313 -27.94 -29.65 6.93
N LYS A 314 -27.83 -28.32 6.80
CA LYS A 314 -27.21 -27.40 7.76
C LYS A 314 -25.68 -27.51 7.88
N SER A 315 -24.97 -28.22 7.02
CA SER A 315 -23.53 -28.23 6.93
C SER A 315 -23.02 -27.78 5.56
N LYS A 316 -22.06 -26.84 5.53
CA LYS A 316 -21.40 -26.42 4.30
C LYS A 316 -20.17 -27.28 3.94
N LYS A 317 -19.79 -28.21 4.83
CA LYS A 317 -18.54 -28.97 4.72
C LYS A 317 -18.75 -30.47 4.56
N LEU A 318 -19.92 -31.02 4.91
CA LEU A 318 -20.13 -32.45 5.02
C LEU A 318 -20.96 -33.02 3.87
N LEU A 319 -20.47 -34.16 3.34
CA LEU A 319 -21.25 -35.08 2.50
C LEU A 319 -21.55 -36.35 3.27
N LYS A 320 -22.78 -36.88 3.11
CA LYS A 320 -23.17 -38.22 3.54
C LYS A 320 -23.09 -39.12 2.33
N LEU A 321 -22.36 -40.22 2.47
CA LEU A 321 -22.08 -41.20 1.45
C LEU A 321 -22.61 -42.57 1.84
N GLN A 322 -23.17 -43.32 0.90
CA GLN A 322 -23.41 -44.75 1.02
C GLN A 322 -22.30 -45.45 0.27
N VAL A 323 -21.48 -46.20 1.02
CA VAL A 323 -20.28 -46.84 0.48
C VAL A 323 -20.37 -48.35 0.64
N GLU A 324 -20.36 -49.08 -0.46
CA GLU A 324 -20.27 -50.53 -0.49
C GLU A 324 -18.84 -50.97 -0.21
N ILE A 325 -18.65 -51.86 0.74
CA ILE A 325 -17.37 -52.46 1.12
C ILE A 325 -17.56 -54.01 1.15
N GLY A 326 -17.27 -54.65 0.02
CA GLY A 326 -17.60 -56.08 -0.14
C GLY A 326 -19.12 -56.32 -0.12
N ASP A 327 -19.55 -57.11 0.84
CA ASP A 327 -20.99 -57.52 0.95
C ASP A 327 -21.84 -56.56 1.82
N GLU A 328 -21.24 -55.46 2.33
CA GLU A 328 -21.99 -54.55 3.21
C GLU A 328 -21.95 -53.10 2.65
N VAL A 329 -23.06 -52.37 2.93
CA VAL A 329 -23.16 -50.94 2.64
C VAL A 329 -23.08 -50.14 3.94
N ARG A 330 -22.22 -49.15 3.99
CA ARG A 330 -22.02 -48.30 5.19
C ARG A 330 -22.32 -46.84 4.89
N THR A 331 -22.92 -46.17 5.87
CA THR A 331 -23.01 -44.71 5.85
C THR A 331 -21.68 -44.12 6.35
N ILE A 332 -21.08 -43.29 5.54
CA ILE A 332 -19.84 -42.55 5.89
C ILE A 332 -20.09 -41.06 5.69
N VAL A 333 -19.70 -40.25 6.68
CA VAL A 333 -19.81 -38.79 6.61
C VAL A 333 -18.42 -38.22 6.50
N SER A 334 -18.17 -37.40 5.46
CA SER A 334 -16.84 -36.85 5.18
C SER A 334 -16.87 -35.32 4.93
N GLY A 335 -15.82 -34.62 5.32
CA GLY A 335 -15.68 -33.16 5.21
C GLY A 335 -15.26 -32.66 3.84
N ILE A 336 -15.75 -33.24 2.77
CA ILE A 336 -15.29 -33.03 1.40
C ILE A 336 -16.27 -32.24 0.50
N SER A 337 -17.37 -31.71 1.06
CA SER A 337 -18.42 -30.99 0.30
C SER A 337 -17.94 -29.70 -0.38
N GLN A 338 -16.79 -29.15 0.02
CA GLN A 338 -16.20 -27.96 -0.62
C GLN A 338 -15.33 -28.31 -1.82
N TYR A 339 -14.99 -29.58 -1.99
CA TYR A 339 -14.04 -30.07 -3.01
C TYR A 339 -14.71 -30.98 -4.04
N TYR A 340 -15.84 -31.59 -3.69
CA TYR A 340 -16.55 -32.53 -4.55
C TYR A 340 -18.06 -32.28 -4.54
N GLU A 341 -18.65 -32.23 -5.72
CA GLU A 341 -20.09 -32.33 -5.84
C GLU A 341 -20.55 -33.80 -5.69
N PRO A 342 -21.69 -34.05 -5.07
CA PRO A 342 -22.15 -35.41 -4.79
C PRO A 342 -22.17 -36.33 -6.02
N GLU A 343 -22.62 -35.83 -7.16
CA GLU A 343 -22.76 -36.59 -8.41
C GLU A 343 -21.39 -37.07 -8.95
N ALA A 344 -20.33 -36.31 -8.68
CA ALA A 344 -18.96 -36.63 -9.12
C ALA A 344 -18.33 -37.78 -8.32
N LEU A 345 -18.93 -38.18 -7.20
CA LEU A 345 -18.41 -39.23 -6.32
C LEU A 345 -19.11 -40.59 -6.60
N VAL A 346 -20.34 -40.58 -7.07
CA VAL A 346 -21.08 -41.80 -7.32
C VAL A 346 -20.36 -42.67 -8.35
N GLY A 347 -20.18 -43.94 -8.02
CA GLY A 347 -19.44 -44.90 -8.84
C GLY A 347 -17.95 -44.96 -8.64
N LYS A 348 -17.35 -44.00 -7.91
CA LYS A 348 -15.93 -44.02 -7.62
C LYS A 348 -15.55 -45.05 -6.55
N ASN A 349 -14.37 -45.64 -6.71
CA ASN A 349 -13.75 -46.48 -5.71
C ASN A 349 -12.79 -45.63 -4.85
N VAL A 350 -12.99 -45.62 -3.54
CA VAL A 350 -12.23 -44.84 -2.58
C VAL A 350 -11.62 -45.73 -1.50
N VAL A 351 -10.52 -45.29 -0.90
CA VAL A 351 -9.91 -46.03 0.21
C VAL A 351 -10.57 -45.60 1.52
N VAL A 352 -11.01 -46.58 2.29
CA VAL A 352 -11.76 -46.41 3.54
C VAL A 352 -11.07 -47.10 4.68
N ILE A 353 -11.01 -46.47 5.87
CA ILE A 353 -10.72 -47.14 7.13
C ILE A 353 -12.02 -47.83 7.59
N ALA A 354 -12.04 -49.15 7.47
CA ALA A 354 -13.29 -49.92 7.65
C ALA A 354 -13.56 -50.25 9.15
N ASN A 355 -12.52 -50.36 9.96
CA ASN A 355 -12.65 -50.73 11.38
C ASN A 355 -12.57 -49.53 12.34
N LEU A 356 -12.77 -48.29 11.84
CA LEU A 356 -12.87 -47.11 12.71
C LEU A 356 -14.14 -47.19 13.56
N ALA A 357 -14.05 -46.85 14.85
CA ALA A 357 -15.22 -46.77 15.71
C ALA A 357 -16.25 -45.78 15.18
N PRO A 358 -17.57 -46.13 15.20
CA PRO A 358 -18.61 -45.24 14.72
C PRO A 358 -18.61 -43.87 15.42
N ALA A 359 -18.78 -42.79 14.67
CA ALA A 359 -18.82 -41.41 15.18
C ALA A 359 -20.09 -40.70 14.69
N LYS A 360 -20.74 -39.90 15.56
CA LYS A 360 -21.90 -39.07 15.17
C LYS A 360 -21.44 -37.68 14.67
N LEU A 361 -21.70 -37.38 13.42
CA LEU A 361 -21.43 -36.09 12.78
C LEU A 361 -22.74 -35.42 12.35
N MET A 362 -23.09 -34.30 12.94
CA MET A 362 -24.36 -33.58 12.70
C MET A 362 -25.61 -34.51 12.85
N GLY A 363 -25.56 -35.42 13.81
CA GLY A 363 -26.64 -36.35 14.10
C GLY A 363 -26.67 -37.61 13.22
N ILE A 364 -25.78 -37.77 12.25
CA ILE A 364 -25.62 -38.91 11.38
C ILE A 364 -24.49 -39.78 11.87
N GLU A 365 -24.71 -41.09 12.02
CA GLU A 365 -23.70 -42.06 12.42
C GLU A 365 -22.80 -42.40 11.21
N SER A 366 -21.52 -42.10 11.29
CA SER A 366 -20.50 -42.48 10.31
C SER A 366 -19.81 -43.78 10.76
N LYS A 367 -19.79 -44.80 9.90
CA LYS A 367 -19.22 -46.11 10.15
C LYS A 367 -18.00 -46.37 9.29
N GLY A 368 -16.99 -45.48 9.47
CA GLY A 368 -15.73 -45.49 8.72
C GLY A 368 -15.26 -44.10 8.32
N MET A 369 -14.12 -43.99 7.70
CA MET A 369 -13.55 -42.75 7.22
C MET A 369 -12.90 -42.94 5.85
N ILE A 370 -13.22 -42.05 4.90
CA ILE A 370 -12.56 -42.00 3.59
C ILE A 370 -11.23 -41.28 3.71
N LEU A 371 -10.18 -41.82 3.12
CA LEU A 371 -8.87 -41.20 3.08
C LEU A 371 -8.79 -40.16 1.97
N ALA A 372 -8.15 -39.05 2.28
CA ALA A 372 -7.87 -37.97 1.35
C ALA A 372 -6.48 -37.35 1.65
N ALA A 373 -5.81 -36.93 0.61
CA ALA A 373 -4.61 -36.12 0.70
C ALA A 373 -4.98 -34.63 0.55
N SER A 374 -4.37 -33.77 1.37
CA SER A 374 -4.53 -32.32 1.30
C SER A 374 -3.16 -31.66 1.24
N ASP A 375 -3.04 -30.62 0.42
CA ASP A 375 -1.83 -29.79 0.35
C ASP A 375 -1.78 -28.66 1.41
N GLY A 376 -2.81 -28.55 2.25
CA GLY A 376 -2.94 -27.45 3.22
C GLY A 376 -3.22 -26.08 2.62
N GLN A 377 -3.23 -25.96 1.29
CA GLN A 377 -3.44 -24.70 0.54
C GLN A 377 -4.80 -24.62 -0.15
N GLY A 378 -5.69 -25.59 0.11
CA GLY A 378 -7.06 -25.61 -0.42
C GLY A 378 -7.30 -26.64 -1.52
N LYS A 379 -6.36 -27.53 -1.79
CA LYS A 379 -6.57 -28.69 -2.67
C LYS A 379 -6.71 -29.96 -1.81
N LEU A 380 -7.72 -30.75 -2.12
CA LEU A 380 -7.98 -32.06 -1.49
C LEU A 380 -8.29 -33.09 -2.57
N VAL A 381 -7.61 -34.24 -2.51
CA VAL A 381 -7.81 -35.35 -3.44
C VAL A 381 -8.07 -36.61 -2.63
N LEU A 382 -9.13 -37.36 -2.98
CA LEU A 382 -9.43 -38.64 -2.38
C LEU A 382 -8.37 -39.68 -2.75
N ALA A 383 -7.98 -40.51 -1.80
CA ALA A 383 -7.21 -41.71 -2.11
C ALA A 383 -8.17 -42.72 -2.78
N ASP A 384 -7.89 -43.06 -4.01
CA ASP A 384 -8.74 -43.94 -4.82
C ASP A 384 -7.99 -45.20 -5.30
N ALA A 385 -8.77 -46.18 -5.70
CA ALA A 385 -8.28 -47.44 -6.27
C ALA A 385 -9.23 -47.89 -7.41
N PRO A 386 -9.23 -47.15 -8.55
CA PRO A 386 -10.26 -47.26 -9.58
C PRO A 386 -10.41 -48.68 -10.17
N ASP A 387 -9.30 -49.42 -10.26
CA ASP A 387 -9.25 -50.74 -10.92
C ASP A 387 -9.44 -51.90 -9.93
N MET A 388 -9.73 -51.66 -8.65
CA MET A 388 -9.83 -52.68 -7.64
C MET A 388 -11.29 -52.94 -7.25
N PRO A 389 -11.72 -54.18 -7.08
CA PRO A 389 -13.05 -54.49 -6.61
C PRO A 389 -13.36 -53.93 -5.19
N SER A 390 -14.60 -53.56 -4.97
CA SER A 390 -15.10 -53.21 -3.62
C SER A 390 -14.80 -54.34 -2.60
N GLY A 391 -14.37 -54.00 -1.40
CA GLY A 391 -13.94 -54.93 -0.34
C GLY A 391 -12.47 -55.36 -0.41
N SER A 392 -11.75 -55.04 -1.50
CA SER A 392 -10.31 -55.34 -1.60
C SER A 392 -9.52 -54.71 -0.45
N ARG A 393 -8.59 -55.44 0.14
CA ARG A 393 -7.74 -54.95 1.23
C ARG A 393 -6.60 -54.12 0.67
N VAL A 394 -6.42 -52.94 1.25
CA VAL A 394 -5.24 -52.09 0.98
C VAL A 394 -4.18 -52.39 2.01
N LYS A 395 -2.97 -52.62 1.58
CA LYS A 395 -1.84 -53.04 2.43
C LYS A 395 -0.76 -51.98 2.44
#